data_3c399f39231fbad46894e3c9e28e3082
#
_entry.id   3c399f39231fbad46894e3c9e28e3082
#
_cell.length_a   1.000
_cell.length_b   1.000
_cell.length_c   1.000
_cell.angle_alpha   90.00
_cell.angle_beta   90.00
_cell.angle_gamma   90.00
#
_symmetry.space_group_name_H-M   'P 1'
#
loop_
_entity.id
_entity.type
_entity.pdbx_description
1 polymer ?
#
loop_
_entity_poly.entity_id
_entity_poly.type
_entity_poly.pdbx_seq_one_letter_code
_entity_poly.pdbx_strand_id
1 'polypeptide(L)'
;GSNRMPVHPDLIDLAKNGDTDAVKLMMKWGYEGSKKFIGGNPVEKIIQSPRDIREILAVDLIACNNYTNGSNAARLIDCPSLLIFGSLDKMVNLESGKKFSSLIKNSTTHIIEGCGHMIMIEKAFEMRDKVLEFLK
;
A
#
# COMPACT_ATOMS: atom_id res chain seq x y z
N GLY A 1 4.96 1.55 -18.57
CA GLY A 1 4.89 1.45 -17.13
C GLY A 1 5.10 2.82 -16.53
N SER A 2 4.18 3.29 -15.70
CA SER A 2 4.30 4.63 -15.17
C SER A 2 5.39 4.67 -14.09
N ASN A 3 6.34 5.59 -14.24
CA ASN A 3 7.29 5.97 -13.19
C ASN A 3 6.60 6.73 -12.04
N ARG A 4 5.28 6.82 -12.05
CA ARG A 4 4.47 7.64 -11.16
C ARG A 4 3.70 6.78 -10.18
N MET A 5 3.45 7.32 -9.02
CA MET A 5 2.49 6.83 -8.03
C MET A 5 1.24 7.72 -8.08
N PRO A 6 0.37 7.58 -9.09
CA PRO A 6 -0.75 8.50 -9.27
C PRO A 6 -1.71 8.38 -8.08
N VAL A 7 -2.04 9.52 -7.49
CA VAL A 7 -3.01 9.63 -6.41
C VAL A 7 -4.30 10.24 -6.99
N HIS A 8 -5.44 9.68 -6.60
CA HIS A 8 -6.73 10.21 -7.05
C HIS A 8 -6.89 11.68 -6.61
N PRO A 9 -7.27 12.60 -7.52
CA PRO A 9 -7.39 14.03 -7.18
C PRO A 9 -8.29 14.31 -5.98
N ASP A 10 -9.46 13.66 -5.92
CA ASP A 10 -10.41 13.84 -4.81
C ASP A 10 -9.79 13.49 -3.45
N LEU A 11 -8.90 12.49 -3.41
CA LEU A 11 -8.22 12.13 -2.17
C LEU A 11 -7.28 13.24 -1.71
N ILE A 12 -6.55 13.87 -2.65
CA ILE A 12 -5.67 15.00 -2.36
C ILE A 12 -6.49 16.19 -1.86
N ASP A 13 -7.62 16.47 -2.48
CA ASP A 13 -8.45 17.62 -2.12
C ASP A 13 -9.12 17.41 -0.74
N LEU A 14 -9.62 16.22 -0.44
CA LEU A 14 -10.11 15.87 0.89
C LEU A 14 -9.01 16.04 1.96
N ALA A 15 -7.80 15.55 1.66
CA ALA A 15 -6.68 15.65 2.59
C ALA A 15 -6.24 17.11 2.83
N LYS A 16 -6.20 17.96 1.79
CA LYS A 16 -5.90 19.40 1.93
C LYS A 16 -6.90 20.14 2.81
N ASN A 17 -8.17 19.74 2.75
CA ASN A 17 -9.23 20.34 3.57
C ASN A 17 -9.21 19.81 5.01
N GLY A 18 -8.29 18.92 5.37
CA GLY A 18 -8.23 18.30 6.69
C GLY A 18 -9.41 17.37 6.97
N ASP A 19 -10.01 16.82 5.93
CA ASP A 19 -11.19 15.98 6.04
C ASP A 19 -10.79 14.53 6.43
N THR A 20 -11.39 14.03 7.51
CA THR A 20 -11.22 12.65 7.95
C THR A 20 -11.71 11.63 6.91
N ASP A 21 -12.56 12.07 5.98
CA ASP A 21 -13.05 11.22 4.89
C ASP A 21 -11.93 10.82 3.90
N ALA A 22 -10.84 11.60 3.83
CA ALA A 22 -9.64 11.19 3.11
C ALA A 22 -9.07 9.87 3.66
N VAL A 23 -8.95 9.76 4.98
CA VAL A 23 -8.45 8.54 5.64
C VAL A 23 -9.42 7.38 5.45
N LYS A 24 -10.74 7.63 5.60
CA LYS A 24 -11.78 6.62 5.37
C LYS A 24 -11.75 6.09 3.94
N LEU A 25 -11.55 6.98 2.96
CA LEU A 25 -11.49 6.62 1.55
C LEU A 25 -10.25 5.77 1.26
N MET A 26 -9.08 6.16 1.77
CA MET A 26 -7.86 5.36 1.68
C MET A 26 -8.04 3.97 2.27
N MET A 27 -8.62 3.88 3.46
CA MET A 27 -8.87 2.61 4.13
C MET A 27 -9.87 1.75 3.35
N LYS A 28 -10.91 2.34 2.76
CA LYS A 28 -11.88 1.64 1.90
C LYS A 28 -11.22 1.05 0.65
N TRP A 29 -10.21 1.71 0.09
CA TRP A 29 -9.49 1.19 -1.07
C TRP A 29 -8.41 0.20 -0.70
N GLY A 30 -7.77 0.40 0.46
CA GLY A 30 -6.67 -0.43 0.91
C GLY A 30 -7.10 -1.73 1.60
N TYR A 31 -8.33 -1.81 2.08
CA TYR A 31 -8.83 -2.95 2.84
C TYR A 31 -9.93 -3.68 2.09
N GLU A 32 -9.77 -4.98 1.88
CA GLU A 32 -10.77 -5.80 1.18
C GLU A 32 -12.09 -5.91 1.97
N GLY A 33 -12.01 -5.90 3.31
CA GLY A 33 -13.15 -5.69 4.19
C GLY A 33 -14.00 -6.91 4.49
N SER A 34 -13.68 -8.08 3.95
CA SER A 34 -14.49 -9.30 4.13
C SER A 34 -14.31 -9.96 5.51
N LYS A 35 -13.27 -9.61 6.24
CA LYS A 35 -12.96 -10.25 7.54
C LYS A 35 -13.58 -9.52 8.72
N LYS A 36 -14.23 -10.30 9.58
CA LYS A 36 -14.64 -9.84 10.91
C LYS A 36 -13.51 -10.08 11.90
N PHE A 37 -13.13 -9.05 12.65
CA PHE A 37 -12.09 -9.13 13.68
C PHE A 37 -12.72 -9.29 15.06
N ILE A 38 -12.21 -10.23 15.85
CA ILE A 38 -12.55 -10.32 17.28
C ILE A 38 -11.83 -9.16 17.98
N GLY A 39 -12.56 -8.35 18.74
CA GLY A 39 -12.00 -7.17 19.42
C GLY A 39 -12.03 -5.87 18.63
N GLY A 40 -12.78 -5.84 17.52
CA GLY A 40 -13.01 -4.65 16.68
C GLY A 40 -12.11 -4.57 15.46
N ASN A 41 -12.55 -3.79 14.48
CA ASN A 41 -11.84 -3.61 13.23
C ASN A 41 -10.58 -2.73 13.44
N PRO A 42 -9.36 -3.24 13.16
CA PRO A 42 -8.14 -2.44 13.31
C PRO A 42 -8.12 -1.20 12.41
N VAL A 43 -8.79 -1.24 11.27
CA VAL A 43 -8.95 -0.10 10.35
C VAL A 43 -9.75 1.03 11.02
N GLU A 44 -10.85 0.71 11.71
CA GLU A 44 -11.63 1.70 12.46
C GLU A 44 -10.80 2.35 13.57
N LYS A 45 -9.95 1.59 14.25
CA LYS A 45 -9.03 2.11 15.26
C LYS A 45 -8.01 3.09 14.67
N ILE A 46 -7.52 2.84 13.44
CA ILE A 46 -6.63 3.75 12.73
C ILE A 46 -7.38 5.05 12.39
N ILE A 47 -8.61 4.96 11.89
CA ILE A 47 -9.44 6.13 11.55
C ILE A 47 -9.76 6.98 12.79
N GLN A 48 -10.01 6.31 13.92
CA GLN A 48 -10.35 6.97 15.19
C GLN A 48 -9.12 7.47 15.97
N SER A 49 -7.90 7.22 15.47
CA SER A 49 -6.70 7.67 16.14
C SER A 49 -6.69 9.20 16.31
N PRO A 50 -6.38 9.71 17.52
CA PRO A 50 -6.37 11.15 17.80
C PRO A 50 -5.20 11.90 17.15
N ARG A 51 -4.34 11.21 16.40
CA ARG A 51 -3.23 11.86 15.69
C ARG A 51 -3.77 12.82 14.65
N ASP A 52 -3.31 14.04 14.70
CA ASP A 52 -3.60 15.04 13.67
C ASP A 52 -2.74 14.74 12.42
N ILE A 53 -3.24 13.79 11.62
CA ILE A 53 -2.58 13.37 10.36
C ILE A 53 -3.03 14.22 9.16
N ARG A 54 -3.94 15.15 9.35
CA ARG A 54 -4.60 15.90 8.27
C ARG A 54 -3.63 16.70 7.43
N GLU A 55 -2.77 17.47 8.08
CA GLU A 55 -1.78 18.29 7.36
C GLU A 55 -0.69 17.44 6.72
N ILE A 56 -0.25 16.40 7.40
CA ILE A 56 0.81 15.48 6.92
C ILE A 56 0.30 14.68 5.72
N LEU A 57 -0.94 14.16 5.79
CA LEU A 57 -1.50 13.33 4.73
C LEU A 57 -1.53 14.03 3.37
N ALA A 58 -1.92 15.31 3.34
CA ALA A 58 -1.94 16.08 2.09
C ALA A 58 -0.54 16.21 1.47
N VAL A 59 0.47 16.48 2.31
CA VAL A 59 1.86 16.60 1.88
C VAL A 59 2.36 15.28 1.30
N ASP A 60 2.10 14.16 1.99
CA ASP A 60 2.54 12.83 1.57
C ASP A 60 1.88 12.40 0.26
N LEU A 61 0.56 12.61 0.13
CA LEU A 61 -0.17 12.28 -1.10
C LEU A 61 0.32 13.10 -2.30
N ILE A 62 0.62 14.38 -2.10
CA ILE A 62 1.20 15.25 -3.16
C ILE A 62 2.61 14.78 -3.51
N ALA A 63 3.44 14.41 -2.54
CA ALA A 63 4.77 13.88 -2.77
C ALA A 63 4.72 12.58 -3.59
N CYS A 64 3.82 11.65 -3.23
CA CYS A 64 3.58 10.43 -4.00
C CYS A 64 3.17 10.74 -5.44
N ASN A 65 2.19 11.62 -5.63
CA ASN A 65 1.69 11.99 -6.95
C ASN A 65 2.75 12.65 -7.85
N ASN A 66 3.67 13.39 -7.26
CA ASN A 66 4.76 14.07 -7.95
C ASN A 66 6.01 13.19 -8.15
N TYR A 67 6.06 12.02 -7.50
CA TYR A 67 7.22 11.14 -7.61
C TYR A 67 7.29 10.48 -8.99
N THR A 68 8.38 10.71 -9.71
CA THR A 68 8.56 10.27 -11.10
C THR A 68 9.77 9.35 -11.32
N ASN A 69 10.58 9.11 -10.29
CA ASN A 69 11.86 8.40 -10.44
C ASN A 69 11.82 6.91 -10.04
N GLY A 70 10.64 6.35 -9.78
CA GLY A 70 10.49 4.99 -9.22
C GLY A 70 11.16 3.90 -10.05
N SER A 71 11.00 3.93 -11.37
CA SER A 71 11.62 2.90 -12.24
C SER A 71 13.15 2.98 -12.29
N ASN A 72 13.72 4.18 -12.23
CA ASN A 72 15.18 4.32 -12.19
C ASN A 72 15.73 3.87 -10.83
N ALA A 73 15.07 4.26 -9.74
CA ALA A 73 15.44 3.82 -8.40
C ALA A 73 15.37 2.28 -8.28
N ALA A 74 14.31 1.66 -8.81
CA ALA A 74 14.17 0.21 -8.80
C ALA A 74 15.33 -0.53 -9.47
N ARG A 75 15.83 -0.02 -10.61
CA ARG A 75 16.96 -0.61 -11.33
C ARG A 75 18.29 -0.51 -10.58
N LEU A 76 18.39 0.40 -9.63
CA LEU A 76 19.59 0.58 -8.81
C LEU A 76 19.60 -0.30 -7.54
N ILE A 77 18.50 -1.02 -7.27
CA ILE A 77 18.43 -1.96 -6.16
C ILE A 77 19.20 -3.23 -6.54
N ASP A 78 20.28 -3.52 -5.83
CA ASP A 78 21.15 -4.67 -6.02
C ASP A 78 21.05 -5.73 -4.92
N CYS A 79 20.45 -5.36 -3.77
CA CYS A 79 20.20 -6.30 -2.68
C CYS A 79 19.04 -7.26 -2.98
N PRO A 80 18.99 -8.45 -2.35
CA PRO A 80 17.82 -9.30 -2.38
C PRO A 80 16.57 -8.54 -1.92
N SER A 81 15.48 -8.65 -2.67
CA SER A 81 14.27 -7.87 -2.44
C SER A 81 13.03 -8.76 -2.51
N LEU A 82 12.19 -8.69 -1.48
CA LEU A 82 10.91 -9.38 -1.43
C LEU A 82 9.77 -8.38 -1.66
N LEU A 83 8.94 -8.65 -2.67
CA LEU A 83 7.74 -7.89 -2.96
C LEU A 83 6.51 -8.77 -2.73
N ILE A 84 5.57 -8.28 -1.92
CA ILE A 84 4.33 -9.00 -1.60
C ILE A 84 3.16 -8.12 -2.01
N PHE A 85 2.25 -8.69 -2.79
CA PHE A 85 1.06 -8.00 -3.29
C PHE A 85 -0.21 -8.75 -2.90
N GLY A 86 -1.27 -8.01 -2.60
CA GLY A 86 -2.61 -8.58 -2.47
C GLY A 86 -3.30 -8.69 -3.84
N SER A 87 -3.98 -9.80 -4.12
CA SER A 87 -4.64 -9.99 -5.43
C SER A 87 -5.84 -9.06 -5.64
N LEU A 88 -6.42 -8.52 -4.56
CA LEU A 88 -7.56 -7.59 -4.58
C LEU A 88 -7.16 -6.14 -4.22
N ASP A 89 -5.87 -5.82 -4.28
CA ASP A 89 -5.35 -4.49 -3.97
C ASP A 89 -5.89 -3.46 -4.99
N LYS A 90 -6.64 -2.47 -4.49
CA LYS A 90 -7.19 -1.37 -5.29
C LYS A 90 -6.32 -0.12 -5.28
N MET A 91 -5.31 -0.06 -4.39
CA MET A 91 -4.38 1.06 -4.32
C MET A 91 -3.18 0.85 -5.24
N VAL A 92 -2.65 -0.36 -5.28
CA VAL A 92 -1.55 -0.75 -6.17
C VAL A 92 -2.04 -1.84 -7.12
N ASN A 93 -2.26 -1.47 -8.37
CA ASN A 93 -2.67 -2.43 -9.39
C ASN A 93 -1.62 -3.53 -9.54
N LEU A 94 -2.04 -4.79 -9.45
CA LEU A 94 -1.16 -5.97 -9.44
C LEU A 94 -0.23 -6.03 -10.66
N GLU A 95 -0.72 -5.69 -11.84
CA GLU A 95 0.09 -5.67 -13.06
C GLU A 95 1.17 -4.59 -13.02
N SER A 96 0.86 -3.43 -12.43
CA SER A 96 1.86 -2.38 -12.18
C SER A 96 2.90 -2.83 -11.16
N GLY A 97 2.49 -3.52 -10.11
CA GLY A 97 3.37 -4.12 -9.11
C GLY A 97 4.33 -5.14 -9.72
N LYS A 98 3.83 -6.07 -10.54
CA LYS A 98 4.64 -7.06 -11.27
C LYS A 98 5.65 -6.38 -12.21
N LYS A 99 5.22 -5.36 -12.96
CA LYS A 99 6.13 -4.58 -13.81
C LYS A 99 7.21 -3.87 -13.01
N PHE A 100 6.87 -3.35 -11.84
CA PHE A 100 7.85 -2.74 -10.94
C PHE A 100 8.85 -3.78 -10.42
N SER A 101 8.39 -4.93 -9.95
CA SER A 101 9.24 -6.04 -9.50
C SER A 101 10.25 -6.47 -10.56
N SER A 102 9.83 -6.54 -11.82
CA SER A 102 10.72 -6.94 -12.93
C SER A 102 11.86 -5.96 -13.21
N LEU A 103 11.83 -4.77 -12.63
CA LEU A 103 12.92 -3.79 -12.73
C LEU A 103 14.02 -4.04 -11.70
N ILE A 104 13.74 -4.79 -10.63
CA ILE A 104 14.69 -5.10 -9.57
C ILE A 104 15.38 -6.41 -9.88
N LYS A 105 16.69 -6.37 -10.08
CA LYS A 105 17.50 -7.51 -10.58
C LYS A 105 17.38 -8.76 -9.72
N ASN A 106 17.39 -8.61 -8.40
CA ASN A 106 17.35 -9.70 -7.44
C ASN A 106 16.08 -9.64 -6.60
N SER A 107 14.92 -9.83 -7.25
CA SER A 107 13.62 -9.76 -6.59
C SER A 107 12.87 -11.08 -6.60
N THR A 108 12.19 -11.34 -5.48
CA THR A 108 11.19 -12.42 -5.33
C THR A 108 9.83 -11.76 -5.17
N THR A 109 8.83 -12.23 -5.91
CA THR A 109 7.47 -11.69 -5.86
C THR A 109 6.49 -12.75 -5.38
N HIS A 110 5.68 -12.42 -4.36
CA HIS A 110 4.57 -13.23 -3.90
C HIS A 110 3.25 -12.48 -4.03
N ILE A 111 2.20 -13.21 -4.45
CA ILE A 111 0.84 -12.71 -4.51
C ILE A 111 0.04 -13.45 -3.45
N ILE A 112 -0.62 -12.73 -2.56
CA ILE A 112 -1.51 -13.28 -1.53
C ILE A 112 -2.95 -13.14 -2.02
N GLU A 113 -3.62 -14.28 -2.20
CA GLU A 113 -4.97 -14.33 -2.76
C GLU A 113 -6.03 -13.86 -1.76
N GLY A 114 -7.07 -13.17 -2.29
CA GLY A 114 -8.19 -12.68 -1.50
C GLY A 114 -7.77 -11.64 -0.45
N CYS A 115 -6.82 -10.78 -0.78
CA CYS A 115 -6.23 -9.78 0.09
C CYS A 115 -6.10 -8.44 -0.61
N GLY A 116 -6.39 -7.35 0.08
CA GLY A 116 -6.19 -5.99 -0.38
C GLY A 116 -4.76 -5.48 -0.12
N HIS A 117 -4.63 -4.17 0.00
CA HIS A 117 -3.35 -3.50 0.28
C HIS A 117 -2.84 -3.72 1.71
N MET A 118 -3.75 -3.87 2.66
CA MET A 118 -3.42 -3.99 4.08
C MET A 118 -3.08 -5.44 4.46
N ILE A 119 -2.13 -6.04 3.75
CA ILE A 119 -1.74 -7.45 3.87
C ILE A 119 -1.39 -7.82 5.32
N MET A 120 -0.68 -6.94 6.03
CA MET A 120 -0.28 -7.14 7.43
C MET A 120 -1.47 -7.23 8.38
N ILE A 121 -2.66 -6.75 7.98
CA ILE A 121 -3.90 -6.85 8.75
C ILE A 121 -4.74 -8.03 8.26
N GLU A 122 -4.88 -8.17 6.94
CA GLU A 122 -5.80 -9.12 6.32
C GLU A 122 -5.25 -10.55 6.32
N LYS A 123 -3.96 -10.70 6.11
CA LYS A 123 -3.26 -11.98 5.92
C LYS A 123 -1.92 -12.04 6.66
N ALA A 124 -1.90 -11.59 7.91
CA ALA A 124 -0.70 -11.43 8.72
C ALA A 124 0.17 -12.70 8.79
N PHE A 125 -0.43 -13.89 8.96
CA PHE A 125 0.31 -15.14 9.05
C PHE A 125 0.93 -15.54 7.70
N GLU A 126 0.19 -15.41 6.60
CA GLU A 126 0.70 -15.71 5.27
C GLU A 126 1.85 -14.76 4.90
N MET A 127 1.70 -13.45 5.20
CA MET A 127 2.77 -12.48 5.01
C MET A 127 4.01 -12.81 5.83
N ARG A 128 3.84 -13.11 7.13
CA ARG A 128 4.93 -13.52 8.02
C ARG A 128 5.70 -14.72 7.45
N ASP A 129 4.97 -15.74 7.00
CA ASP A 129 5.59 -16.97 6.50
C ASP A 129 6.44 -16.70 5.25
N LYS A 130 5.96 -15.83 4.35
CA LYS A 130 6.75 -15.40 3.17
C LYS A 130 7.98 -14.58 3.52
N VAL A 131 7.88 -13.72 4.53
CA VAL A 131 9.06 -12.98 5.05
C VAL A 131 10.08 -13.93 5.67
N LEU A 132 9.63 -14.88 6.50
CA LEU A 132 10.53 -15.87 7.13
C LEU A 132 11.18 -16.82 6.10
N GLU A 133 10.47 -17.18 5.04
CA GLU A 133 11.02 -17.96 3.92
C GLU A 133 12.12 -17.19 3.19
N PHE A 134 11.92 -15.91 2.95
CA PHE A 134 12.88 -15.05 2.27
C PHE A 134 14.16 -14.79 3.09
N LEU A 135 14.08 -14.79 4.41
CA LEU A 135 15.19 -14.51 5.32
C LEU A 135 16.10 -15.74 5.62
N LYS A 136 15.75 -16.92 5.13
CA LYS A 136 16.56 -18.15 5.24
C LYS A 136 17.64 -18.21 4.19
#